data_87e72c4a994cda96d53d3775e5e731aa
#
_entry.id   87e72c4a994cda96d53d3775e5e731aa
#
_cell.length_a   1.000
_cell.length_b   1.000
_cell.length_c   1.000
_cell.angle_alpha   90.00
_cell.angle_beta   90.00
_cell.angle_gamma   90.00
#
_symmetry.space_group_name_H-M   'P 1'
#
loop_
_entity.id
_entity.type
_entity.pdbx_description
1 polymer ?
#
loop_
_entity_poly.entity_id
_entity_poly.type
_entity_poly.pdbx_seq_one_letter_code
_entity_poly.pdbx_strand_id
1 'polypeptide(L)'
;MNGINYSKMLKAMLQGSVTSLEVFFLTLLFAIPLALPIAMGRMSKNKILSGSTNVFLLIIRGTPLMLQLLVVYFGPGLFFNWLRSFGYDVNIRWERFPAAIVALSINYAAYFAEIYRGGIESIPKGQYEAAKVLGYTSGQTFFRIVLPQVVKRIIPAM
;
A
#
# COMPACT_ATOMS: atom_id res chain seq x y z
N MET A 1 -3.92 -47.09 11.88
CA MET A 1 -4.66 -45.80 11.91
C MET A 1 -3.86 -44.87 12.79
N ASN A 2 -3.12 -43.93 12.18
CA ASN A 2 -2.30 -42.96 12.91
C ASN A 2 -3.24 -41.97 13.59
N GLY A 3 -3.32 -42.06 14.95
CA GLY A 3 -4.14 -41.15 15.74
C GLY A 3 -3.80 -39.69 15.43
N ILE A 4 -4.83 -38.90 15.14
CA ILE A 4 -4.70 -37.47 14.89
C ILE A 4 -4.06 -36.81 16.12
N ASN A 5 -2.89 -36.27 15.99
CA ASN A 5 -2.19 -35.59 17.07
C ASN A 5 -2.75 -34.17 17.23
N TYR A 6 -3.85 -34.04 17.99
CA TYR A 6 -4.55 -32.77 18.22
C TYR A 6 -3.64 -31.65 18.73
N SER A 7 -2.64 -31.98 19.55
CA SER A 7 -1.67 -31.01 20.08
C SER A 7 -0.80 -30.42 18.98
N LYS A 8 -0.33 -31.23 18.02
CA LYS A 8 0.46 -30.72 16.86
C LYS A 8 -0.42 -29.89 15.95
N MET A 9 -1.66 -30.32 15.71
CA MET A 9 -2.62 -29.59 14.88
C MET A 9 -2.94 -28.22 15.49
N LEU A 10 -3.23 -28.17 16.78
CA LEU A 10 -3.50 -26.92 17.50
C LEU A 10 -2.32 -25.95 17.46
N LYS A 11 -1.09 -26.45 17.68
CA LYS A 11 0.13 -25.65 17.57
C LYS A 11 0.31 -25.06 16.16
N ALA A 12 0.12 -25.87 15.11
CA ALA A 12 0.22 -25.41 13.73
C ALA A 12 -0.83 -24.34 13.40
N MET A 13 -2.07 -24.51 13.88
CA MET A 13 -3.14 -23.51 13.71
C MET A 13 -2.81 -22.19 14.42
N LEU A 14 -2.33 -22.26 15.67
CA LEU A 14 -1.91 -21.07 16.42
C LEU A 14 -0.76 -20.35 15.73
N GLN A 15 0.26 -21.08 15.29
CA GLN A 15 1.38 -20.51 14.56
C GLN A 15 0.95 -19.86 13.24
N GLY A 16 0.07 -20.52 12.47
CA GLY A 16 -0.52 -19.94 11.26
C GLY A 16 -1.32 -18.67 11.53
N SER A 17 -2.08 -18.63 12.64
CA SER A 17 -2.83 -17.44 13.05
C SER A 17 -1.91 -16.28 13.42
N VAL A 18 -0.83 -16.53 14.15
CA VAL A 18 0.17 -15.50 14.48
C VAL A 18 0.80 -14.94 13.21
N THR A 19 1.26 -15.79 12.30
CA THR A 19 1.83 -15.35 11.01
C THR A 19 0.83 -14.52 10.19
N SER A 20 -0.44 -14.92 10.17
CA SER A 20 -1.49 -14.16 9.48
C SER A 20 -1.69 -12.77 10.09
N LEU A 21 -1.67 -12.66 11.43
CA LEU A 21 -1.75 -11.37 12.12
C LEU A 21 -0.50 -10.51 11.86
N GLU A 22 0.69 -11.09 11.85
CA GLU A 22 1.93 -10.38 11.50
C GLU A 22 1.85 -9.79 10.08
N VAL A 23 1.44 -10.60 9.10
CA VAL A 23 1.23 -10.14 7.72
C VAL A 23 0.21 -9.01 7.67
N PHE A 24 -0.92 -9.15 8.36
CA PHE A 24 -1.96 -8.14 8.41
C PHE A 24 -1.45 -6.80 8.96
N PHE A 25 -0.87 -6.81 10.16
CA PHE A 25 -0.41 -5.57 10.80
C PHE A 25 0.75 -4.92 10.05
N LEU A 26 1.71 -5.70 9.56
CA LEU A 26 2.83 -5.16 8.79
C LEU A 26 2.36 -4.59 7.44
N THR A 27 1.43 -5.25 6.77
CA THR A 27 0.83 -4.72 5.54
C THR A 27 0.16 -3.37 5.79
N LEU A 28 -0.66 -3.23 6.82
CA LEU A 28 -1.31 -1.96 7.17
C LEU A 28 -0.29 -0.89 7.56
N LEU A 29 0.72 -1.25 8.35
CA LEU A 29 1.77 -0.34 8.79
C LEU A 29 2.50 0.32 7.62
N PHE A 30 2.72 -0.42 6.53
CA PHE A 30 3.39 0.11 5.34
C PHE A 30 2.41 0.67 4.30
N ALA A 31 1.25 0.05 4.10
CA ALA A 31 0.29 0.48 3.08
C ALA A 31 -0.34 1.84 3.40
N ILE A 32 -0.72 2.08 4.66
CA ILE A 32 -1.39 3.33 5.08
C ILE A 32 -0.50 4.57 4.83
N PRO A 33 0.77 4.63 5.30
CA PRO A 33 1.62 5.78 5.00
C PRO A 33 1.99 5.89 3.53
N LEU A 34 2.17 4.76 2.82
CA LEU A 34 2.51 4.75 1.40
C LEU A 34 1.35 5.25 0.52
N ALA A 35 0.12 5.04 0.93
CA ALA A 35 -1.07 5.49 0.20
C ALA A 35 -1.17 7.02 0.08
N LEU A 36 -0.71 7.77 1.09
CA LEU A 36 -0.85 9.23 1.12
C LEU A 36 -0.06 9.92 -0.01
N PRO A 37 1.25 9.67 -0.20
CA PRO A 37 2.00 10.25 -1.31
C PRO A 37 1.46 9.80 -2.68
N ILE A 38 0.96 8.57 -2.81
CA ILE A 38 0.32 8.09 -4.04
C ILE A 38 -0.96 8.90 -4.32
N ALA A 39 -1.82 9.11 -3.33
CA ALA A 39 -3.02 9.92 -3.46
C ALA A 39 -2.68 11.37 -3.85
N MET A 40 -1.67 11.97 -3.20
CA MET A 40 -1.21 13.33 -3.53
C MET A 40 -0.63 13.41 -4.94
N GLY A 41 0.15 12.41 -5.38
CA GLY A 41 0.67 12.31 -6.74
C GLY A 41 -0.47 12.25 -7.77
N ARG A 42 -1.51 11.47 -7.48
CA ARG A 42 -2.70 11.33 -8.33
C ARG A 42 -3.47 12.65 -8.48
N MET A 43 -3.52 13.47 -7.42
CA MET A 43 -4.21 14.77 -7.38
C MET A 43 -3.31 15.94 -7.79
N SER A 44 -2.05 15.69 -8.16
CA SER A 44 -1.10 16.73 -8.53
C SER A 44 -1.54 17.49 -9.78
N LYS A 45 -1.27 18.81 -9.79
CA LYS A 45 -1.44 19.68 -10.99
C LYS A 45 -0.43 19.36 -12.09
N ASN A 46 0.68 18.70 -11.75
CA ASN A 46 1.66 18.24 -12.73
C ASN A 46 1.10 17.04 -13.49
N LYS A 47 0.82 17.22 -14.79
CA LYS A 47 0.24 16.19 -15.66
C LYS A 47 1.09 14.93 -15.77
N ILE A 48 2.43 15.05 -15.70
CA ILE A 48 3.35 13.91 -15.77
C ILE A 48 3.20 13.08 -14.48
N LEU A 49 3.25 13.72 -13.31
CA LEU A 49 3.14 13.05 -12.02
C LEU A 49 1.76 12.40 -11.85
N SER A 50 0.69 13.14 -12.17
CA SER A 50 -0.67 12.60 -12.09
C SER A 50 -0.91 11.47 -13.09
N GLY A 51 -0.36 11.60 -14.32
CA GLY A 51 -0.44 10.57 -15.35
C GLY A 51 0.28 9.28 -14.97
N SER A 52 1.54 9.38 -14.54
CA SER A 52 2.32 8.18 -14.11
C SER A 52 1.71 7.50 -12.88
N THR A 53 1.23 8.28 -11.91
CA THR A 53 0.51 7.71 -10.76
C THR A 53 -0.77 7.01 -11.21
N ASN A 54 -1.51 7.58 -12.17
CA ASN A 54 -2.72 6.94 -12.71
C ASN A 54 -2.40 5.60 -13.37
N VAL A 55 -1.36 5.55 -14.21
CA VAL A 55 -0.92 4.32 -14.88
C VAL A 55 -0.50 3.27 -13.83
N PHE A 56 0.25 3.67 -12.81
CA PHE A 56 0.60 2.79 -11.69
C PHE A 56 -0.64 2.21 -11.01
N LEU A 57 -1.63 3.05 -10.65
CA LEU A 57 -2.87 2.60 -10.02
C LEU A 57 -3.68 1.67 -10.93
N LEU A 58 -3.74 1.95 -12.23
CA LEU A 58 -4.41 1.09 -13.21
C LEU A 58 -3.76 -0.29 -13.28
N ILE A 59 -2.42 -0.36 -13.30
CA ILE A 59 -1.69 -1.64 -13.34
C ILE A 59 -1.94 -2.42 -12.05
N ILE A 60 -1.72 -1.80 -10.89
CA ILE A 60 -1.83 -2.50 -9.59
C ILE A 60 -3.26 -2.97 -9.33
N ARG A 61 -4.26 -2.14 -9.60
CA ARG A 61 -5.67 -2.49 -9.35
C ARG A 61 -6.30 -3.32 -10.47
N GLY A 62 -5.70 -3.29 -11.67
CA GLY A 62 -6.15 -4.06 -12.83
C GLY A 62 -5.52 -5.45 -12.96
N THR A 63 -4.54 -5.79 -12.13
CA THR A 63 -3.88 -7.10 -12.16
C THR A 63 -4.23 -7.94 -10.93
N PRO A 64 -4.34 -9.28 -11.08
CA PRO A 64 -4.60 -10.16 -9.94
C PRO A 64 -3.49 -10.08 -8.89
N LEU A 65 -3.85 -9.98 -7.60
CA LEU A 65 -2.90 -9.95 -6.48
C LEU A 65 -1.92 -11.13 -6.52
N MET A 66 -2.38 -12.32 -6.91
CA MET A 66 -1.54 -13.51 -7.02
C MET A 66 -0.37 -13.30 -8.00
N LEU A 67 -0.63 -12.65 -9.15
CA LEU A 67 0.43 -12.31 -10.10
C LEU A 67 1.44 -11.32 -9.51
N GLN A 68 0.97 -10.33 -8.77
CA GLN A 68 1.84 -9.35 -8.10
C GLN A 68 2.75 -10.03 -7.08
N LEU A 69 2.22 -10.96 -6.27
CA LEU A 69 3.00 -11.77 -5.33
C LEU A 69 4.10 -12.56 -6.06
N LEU A 70 3.77 -13.20 -7.19
CA LEU A 70 4.74 -13.95 -8.00
C LEU A 70 5.83 -13.03 -8.58
N VAL A 71 5.44 -11.87 -9.11
CA VAL A 71 6.40 -10.89 -9.66
C VAL A 71 7.34 -10.36 -8.58
N VAL A 72 6.82 -10.01 -7.40
CA VAL A 72 7.66 -9.50 -6.31
C VAL A 72 8.58 -10.59 -5.76
N TYR A 73 8.11 -11.83 -5.66
CA TYR A 73 8.91 -12.93 -5.14
C TYR A 73 9.99 -13.43 -6.11
N PHE A 74 9.63 -13.66 -7.37
CA PHE A 74 10.54 -14.22 -8.38
C PHE A 74 11.28 -13.16 -9.20
N GLY A 75 10.68 -11.97 -9.38
CA GLY A 75 11.19 -10.90 -10.24
C GLY A 75 12.63 -10.50 -9.93
N PRO A 76 12.99 -10.21 -8.66
CA PRO A 76 14.37 -9.87 -8.32
C PRO A 76 15.37 -10.98 -8.71
N GLY A 77 15.03 -12.24 -8.42
CA GLY A 77 15.88 -13.37 -8.78
C GLY A 77 16.09 -13.50 -10.29
N LEU A 78 15.03 -13.32 -11.09
CA LEU A 78 15.11 -13.33 -12.56
C LEU A 78 15.94 -12.17 -13.08
N PHE A 79 15.73 -10.97 -12.55
CA PHE A 79 16.45 -9.77 -12.93
C PHE A 79 17.95 -9.88 -12.64
N PHE A 80 18.34 -10.37 -11.46
CA PHE A 80 19.73 -10.57 -11.10
C PHE A 80 20.39 -11.72 -11.89
N ASN A 81 19.67 -12.78 -12.23
CA ASN A 81 20.18 -13.82 -13.13
C ASN A 81 20.43 -13.25 -14.54
N TRP A 82 19.56 -12.37 -15.02
CA TRP A 82 19.76 -11.66 -16.29
C TRP A 82 20.98 -10.72 -16.22
N LEU A 83 21.16 -9.94 -15.14
CA LEU A 83 22.34 -9.09 -14.93
C LEU A 83 23.65 -9.91 -14.86
N ARG A 84 23.60 -11.10 -14.28
CA ARG A 84 24.76 -12.01 -14.23
C ARG A 84 25.25 -12.41 -15.63
N SER A 85 24.37 -12.51 -16.63
CA SER A 85 24.75 -12.76 -18.02
C SER A 85 25.63 -11.65 -18.62
N PHE A 86 25.63 -10.46 -18.02
CA PHE A 86 26.49 -9.31 -18.39
C PHE A 86 27.73 -9.17 -17.48
N GLY A 87 28.03 -10.17 -16.62
CA GLY A 87 29.23 -10.16 -15.77
C GLY A 87 29.07 -9.56 -14.39
N TYR A 88 27.87 -9.17 -13.98
CA TYR A 88 27.61 -8.65 -12.62
C TYR A 88 27.28 -9.81 -11.68
N ASP A 89 28.14 -10.09 -10.71
CA ASP A 89 27.90 -11.18 -9.74
C ASP A 89 27.11 -10.70 -8.54
N VAL A 90 25.80 -10.54 -8.71
CA VAL A 90 24.85 -10.20 -7.65
C VAL A 90 23.81 -11.32 -7.51
N ASN A 91 23.62 -11.82 -6.30
CA ASN A 91 22.64 -12.85 -6.01
C ASN A 91 21.75 -12.40 -4.84
N ILE A 92 20.59 -11.82 -5.15
CA ILE A 92 19.58 -11.45 -4.16
C ILE A 92 18.39 -12.38 -4.34
N ARG A 93 18.10 -13.16 -3.30
CA ARG A 93 16.88 -13.96 -3.20
C ARG A 93 16.04 -13.40 -2.06
N TRP A 94 14.79 -13.13 -2.35
CA TRP A 94 13.85 -12.72 -1.32
C TRP A 94 13.30 -13.94 -0.59
N GLU A 95 13.19 -13.83 0.71
CA GLU A 95 12.41 -14.78 1.49
C GLU A 95 10.91 -14.55 1.24
N ARG A 96 10.10 -15.60 1.43
CA ARG A 96 8.66 -15.57 1.13
C ARG A 96 7.91 -14.50 1.94
N PHE A 97 8.25 -14.39 3.23
CA PHE A 97 7.56 -13.49 4.15
C PHE A 97 7.76 -12.01 3.78
N PRO A 98 8.99 -11.46 3.65
CA PRO A 98 9.18 -10.07 3.24
C PRO A 98 8.66 -9.79 1.83
N ALA A 99 8.76 -10.74 0.89
CA ALA A 99 8.18 -10.57 -0.44
C ALA A 99 6.65 -10.41 -0.39
N ALA A 100 5.98 -11.20 0.45
CA ALA A 100 4.54 -11.07 0.67
C ALA A 100 4.17 -9.71 1.27
N ILE A 101 4.90 -9.24 2.29
CA ILE A 101 4.66 -7.93 2.91
C ILE A 101 4.81 -6.80 1.88
N VAL A 102 5.86 -6.83 1.06
CA VAL A 102 6.08 -5.80 0.03
C VAL A 102 4.96 -5.81 -1.01
N ALA A 103 4.61 -6.97 -1.56
CA ALA A 103 3.56 -7.08 -2.57
C ALA A 103 2.20 -6.63 -2.04
N LEU A 104 1.82 -7.10 -0.85
CA LEU A 104 0.57 -6.72 -0.19
C LEU A 104 0.55 -5.23 0.13
N SER A 105 1.65 -4.67 0.65
CA SER A 105 1.73 -3.26 0.98
C SER A 105 1.56 -2.36 -0.24
N ILE A 106 2.17 -2.71 -1.37
CA ILE A 106 2.01 -1.97 -2.63
C ILE A 106 0.57 -2.09 -3.14
N ASN A 107 0.01 -3.29 -3.11
CA ASN A 107 -1.37 -3.52 -3.55
C ASN A 107 -2.36 -2.71 -2.71
N TYR A 108 -2.35 -2.87 -1.39
CA TYR A 108 -3.27 -2.15 -0.51
C TYR A 108 -3.03 -0.65 -0.48
N ALA A 109 -1.78 -0.18 -0.64
CA ALA A 109 -1.50 1.24 -0.78
C ALA A 109 -2.19 1.86 -2.00
N ALA A 110 -2.29 1.13 -3.12
CA ALA A 110 -3.02 1.58 -4.29
C ALA A 110 -4.54 1.72 -4.04
N TYR A 111 -5.13 0.81 -3.27
CA TYR A 111 -6.55 0.93 -2.87
C TYR A 111 -6.76 2.06 -1.87
N PHE A 112 -5.93 2.16 -0.83
CA PHE A 112 -6.02 3.23 0.16
C PHE A 112 -5.77 4.61 -0.44
N ALA A 113 -4.91 4.72 -1.46
CA ALA A 113 -4.68 5.97 -2.18
C ALA A 113 -5.96 6.51 -2.83
N GLU A 114 -6.78 5.64 -3.44
CA GLU A 114 -8.07 6.05 -3.99
C GLU A 114 -9.10 6.39 -2.90
N ILE A 115 -9.08 5.67 -1.78
CA ILE A 115 -9.91 6.02 -0.62
C ILE A 115 -9.52 7.41 -0.07
N TYR A 116 -8.21 7.69 0.07
CA TYR A 116 -7.72 9.00 0.49
C TYR A 116 -8.12 10.10 -0.50
N ARG A 117 -7.94 9.86 -1.80
CA ARG A 117 -8.35 10.81 -2.84
C ARG A 117 -9.83 11.14 -2.73
N GLY A 118 -10.70 10.11 -2.69
CA GLY A 118 -12.14 10.31 -2.54
C GLY A 118 -12.50 11.03 -1.24
N GLY A 119 -11.84 10.71 -0.13
CA GLY A 119 -12.01 11.40 1.15
C GLY A 119 -11.64 12.88 1.06
N ILE A 120 -10.50 13.21 0.45
CA ILE A 120 -10.04 14.61 0.30
C ILE A 120 -10.96 15.38 -0.63
N GLU A 121 -11.37 14.82 -1.77
CA GLU A 121 -12.28 15.45 -2.73
C GLU A 121 -13.69 15.65 -2.16
N SER A 122 -14.07 14.86 -1.17
CA SER A 122 -15.38 15.00 -0.50
C SER A 122 -15.48 16.20 0.44
N ILE A 123 -14.35 16.87 0.77
CA ILE A 123 -14.35 18.03 1.65
C ILE A 123 -14.88 19.25 0.89
N PRO A 124 -15.90 19.95 1.41
CA PRO A 124 -16.48 21.12 0.75
C PRO A 124 -15.44 22.23 0.53
N LYS A 125 -15.48 22.87 -0.64
CA LYS A 125 -14.57 23.99 -0.99
C LYS A 125 -14.62 25.12 0.02
N GLY A 126 -15.78 25.38 0.63
CA GLY A 126 -15.92 26.39 1.68
C GLY A 126 -15.00 26.20 2.89
N GLN A 127 -14.57 24.96 3.19
CA GLN A 127 -13.58 24.71 4.26
C GLN A 127 -12.19 25.28 3.89
N TYR A 128 -11.82 25.18 2.63
CA TYR A 128 -10.56 25.74 2.12
C TYR A 128 -10.63 27.28 2.02
N GLU A 129 -11.78 27.83 1.63
CA GLU A 129 -12.04 29.27 1.54
C GLU A 129 -12.03 29.91 2.93
N ALA A 130 -12.73 29.32 3.89
CA ALA A 130 -12.73 29.79 5.27
C ALA A 130 -11.32 29.75 5.89
N ALA A 131 -10.57 28.69 5.67
CA ALA A 131 -9.18 28.58 6.13
C ALA A 131 -8.30 29.70 5.54
N LYS A 132 -8.48 30.02 4.26
CA LYS A 132 -7.75 31.09 3.58
C LYS A 132 -8.08 32.47 4.17
N VAL A 133 -9.34 32.74 4.46
CA VAL A 133 -9.79 33.99 5.11
C VAL A 133 -9.15 34.13 6.49
N LEU A 134 -9.02 33.02 7.25
CA LEU A 134 -8.36 32.99 8.55
C LEU A 134 -6.82 33.03 8.48
N GLY A 135 -6.23 33.20 7.29
CA GLY A 135 -4.79 33.33 7.11
C GLY A 135 -4.00 32.01 7.20
N TYR A 136 -4.67 30.85 7.12
CA TYR A 136 -3.99 29.55 7.12
C TYR A 136 -3.21 29.33 5.82
N THR A 137 -2.00 28.83 5.93
CA THR A 137 -1.25 28.32 4.77
C THR A 137 -1.87 27.04 4.25
N SER A 138 -1.59 26.67 2.99
CA SER A 138 -2.11 25.42 2.40
C SER A 138 -1.76 24.17 3.22
N GLY A 139 -0.54 24.11 3.78
CA GLY A 139 -0.12 23.01 4.65
C GLY A 139 -0.91 22.99 5.97
N GLN A 140 -1.08 24.15 6.62
CA GLN A 140 -1.88 24.25 7.84
C GLN A 140 -3.34 23.88 7.60
N THR A 141 -3.91 24.34 6.48
CA THR A 141 -5.27 23.95 6.07
C THR A 141 -5.39 22.45 5.91
N PHE A 142 -4.42 21.83 5.20
CA PHE A 142 -4.45 20.38 4.99
C PHE A 142 -4.33 19.60 6.30
N PHE A 143 -3.30 19.85 7.09
CA PHE A 143 -3.03 19.04 8.28
C PHE A 143 -3.97 19.31 9.46
N ARG A 144 -4.44 20.58 9.64
CA ARG A 144 -5.26 20.97 10.80
C ARG A 144 -6.75 20.90 10.53
N ILE A 145 -7.20 21.09 9.28
CA ILE A 145 -8.63 21.18 8.96
C ILE A 145 -9.07 20.01 8.08
N VAL A 146 -8.39 19.76 6.97
CA VAL A 146 -8.82 18.80 5.97
C VAL A 146 -8.54 17.37 6.42
N LEU A 147 -7.30 17.06 6.77
CA LEU A 147 -6.88 15.69 7.11
C LEU A 147 -7.68 15.08 8.27
N PRO A 148 -7.97 15.78 9.39
CA PRO A 148 -8.80 15.21 10.46
C PRO A 148 -10.23 14.89 10.01
N GLN A 149 -10.80 15.69 9.11
CA GLN A 149 -12.13 15.43 8.55
C GLN A 149 -12.09 14.25 7.57
N VAL A 150 -11.04 14.17 6.73
CA VAL A 150 -10.82 13.05 5.81
C VAL A 150 -10.71 11.75 6.58
N VAL A 151 -9.87 11.69 7.62
CA VAL A 151 -9.69 10.47 8.44
C VAL A 151 -11.03 9.96 8.95
N LYS A 152 -11.89 10.82 9.50
CA LYS A 152 -13.22 10.43 9.98
C LYS A 152 -14.11 9.86 8.86
N ARG A 153 -13.97 10.35 7.63
CA ARG A 153 -14.79 9.92 6.49
C ARG A 153 -14.30 8.62 5.86
N ILE A 154 -12.99 8.36 5.90
CA ILE A 154 -12.40 7.19 5.24
C ILE A 154 -12.36 5.96 6.13
N ILE A 155 -12.36 6.10 7.47
CA ILE A 155 -12.34 4.96 8.41
C ILE A 155 -13.38 3.87 8.06
N PRO A 156 -14.64 4.18 7.72
CA PRO A 156 -15.61 3.15 7.37
C PRO A 156 -15.32 2.41 6.06
N ALA A 157 -14.46 2.98 5.20
CA ALA A 157 -14.10 2.42 3.90
C ALA A 157 -12.75 1.68 3.90
N MET A 158 -11.98 1.79 4.98
CA MET A 158 -10.70 1.10 5.19
C MET A 158 -10.90 -0.23 5.91
#